data_f8bbc9674029771956283a39ae83240c
#
_entry.id   f8bbc9674029771956283a39ae83240c
#
_cell.length_a   1.000
_cell.length_b   1.000
_cell.length_c   1.000
_cell.angle_alpha   90.00
_cell.angle_beta   90.00
_cell.angle_gamma   90.00
#
_symmetry.space_group_name_H-M   'P 1'
#
loop_
_entity.id
_entity.type
_entity.pdbx_description
1 polymer ?
#
loop_
_entity_poly.entity_id
_entity_poly.type
_entity_poly.pdbx_seq_one_letter_code
_entity_poly.pdbx_strand_id
1 'polypeptide(L)'
;RYYLDNLMLPSPISPMEMAAIEAMFNVGDPDPDKLLSDAAQALADYTHCAAISSASMPPEVFVKRIELIPAAERTVIIMVIASNGSVKSKVCRVSFSVTQEICRFFTSFANSRLAGRSLNEISAAYTNSVAYSFGDYTEVFTTLLSAIYSLCKEMGDGQFCTKGVTNLLRYDEMKDFSRELVVMLDEKQSAIGLIPDGNFDLKVTVGKENNSMELSNAAVVAVKYPIGHSRC
;
A
#
# COMPACT_ATOMS: atom_id res chain seq x y z
N ARG A 1 5.16 24.38 21.08
CA ARG A 1 5.48 24.83 19.72
C ARG A 1 6.75 25.70 19.71
N TYR A 2 6.80 26.79 20.51
CA TYR A 2 7.97 27.68 20.58
C TYR A 2 9.30 26.95 20.85
N TYR A 3 9.30 25.93 21.72
CA TYR A 3 10.48 25.12 22.02
C TYR A 3 10.96 24.36 20.76
N LEU A 4 10.04 23.73 20.03
CA LEU A 4 10.36 22.99 18.81
C LEU A 4 10.93 23.89 17.70
N ASP A 5 10.37 25.11 17.58
CA ASP A 5 10.70 26.01 16.48
C ASP A 5 12.01 26.80 16.74
N ASN A 6 12.36 27.04 18.02
CA ASN A 6 13.42 27.99 18.36
C ASN A 6 14.51 27.44 19.28
N LEU A 7 14.23 26.39 20.05
CA LEU A 7 15.15 25.91 21.08
C LEU A 7 15.62 24.46 20.86
N MET A 8 14.85 23.66 20.10
CA MET A 8 15.22 22.29 19.82
C MET A 8 16.29 22.24 18.71
N LEU A 9 17.49 21.86 19.09
CA LEU A 9 18.56 21.57 18.13
C LEU A 9 18.47 20.09 17.74
N PRO A 10 18.44 19.76 16.44
CA PRO A 10 18.53 18.38 15.99
C PRO A 10 19.80 17.73 16.53
N SER A 11 19.67 16.65 17.27
CA SER A 11 20.83 15.86 17.66
C SER A 11 21.19 14.92 16.51
N PRO A 12 22.43 14.91 16.02
CA PRO A 12 22.83 13.98 14.98
C PRO A 12 22.70 12.55 15.50
N ILE A 13 22.18 11.67 14.66
CA ILE A 13 22.13 10.21 14.95
C ILE A 13 23.57 9.72 15.06
N SER A 14 23.89 8.99 16.12
CA SER A 14 25.20 8.42 16.30
C SER A 14 25.49 7.32 15.27
N PRO A 15 26.75 7.03 14.91
CA PRO A 15 27.08 5.93 13.99
C PRO A 15 26.56 4.56 14.46
N MET A 16 26.46 4.37 15.76
CA MET A 16 25.93 3.13 16.34
C MET A 16 24.43 3.00 16.15
N GLU A 17 23.68 4.10 16.34
CA GLU A 17 22.25 4.18 16.07
C GLU A 17 21.94 4.00 14.58
N MET A 18 22.74 4.63 13.70
CA MET A 18 22.64 4.49 12.26
C MET A 18 22.79 3.03 11.84
N ALA A 19 23.84 2.36 12.33
CA ALA A 19 24.07 0.95 12.05
C ALA A 19 22.95 0.04 12.59
N ALA A 20 22.38 0.37 13.75
CA ALA A 20 21.25 -0.36 14.31
C ALA A 20 19.98 -0.22 13.45
N ILE A 21 19.71 0.99 12.95
CA ILE A 21 18.58 1.26 12.05
C ILE A 21 18.79 0.54 10.70
N GLU A 22 19.99 0.63 10.12
CA GLU A 22 20.32 -0.05 8.86
C GLU A 22 20.21 -1.58 8.95
N ALA A 23 20.45 -2.16 10.11
CA ALA A 23 20.30 -3.60 10.34
C ALA A 23 18.83 -4.04 10.43
N MET A 24 17.89 -3.12 10.65
CA MET A 24 16.46 -3.44 10.81
C MET A 24 15.74 -3.68 9.48
N PHE A 25 16.26 -3.15 8.38
CA PHE A 25 15.65 -3.34 7.06
C PHE A 25 16.70 -3.41 5.93
N ASN A 26 16.35 -4.15 4.89
CA ASN A 26 17.21 -4.31 3.73
C ASN A 26 16.84 -3.30 2.64
N VAL A 27 17.60 -2.20 2.54
CA VAL A 27 17.41 -1.16 1.51
C VAL A 27 17.53 -1.70 0.08
N GLY A 28 18.20 -2.83 -0.09
CA GLY A 28 18.37 -3.50 -1.40
C GLY A 28 17.25 -4.47 -1.75
N ASP A 29 16.20 -4.62 -0.92
CA ASP A 29 15.06 -5.47 -1.24
C ASP A 29 14.30 -4.89 -2.44
N PRO A 30 14.09 -5.68 -3.51
CA PRO A 30 13.39 -5.21 -4.71
C PRO A 30 11.87 -5.05 -4.52
N ASP A 31 11.33 -5.56 -3.41
CA ASP A 31 9.90 -5.46 -3.09
C ASP A 31 9.60 -4.14 -2.34
N PRO A 32 8.97 -3.15 -3.00
CA PRO A 32 8.65 -1.88 -2.38
C PRO A 32 7.65 -1.99 -1.22
N ASP A 33 6.73 -2.98 -1.26
CA ASP A 33 5.77 -3.22 -0.17
C ASP A 33 6.51 -3.64 1.09
N LYS A 34 7.48 -4.52 0.94
CA LYS A 34 8.30 -4.99 2.03
C LYS A 34 9.19 -3.87 2.58
N LEU A 35 9.82 -3.09 1.72
CA LEU A 35 10.66 -1.97 2.14
C LEU A 35 9.88 -0.97 3.01
N LEU A 36 8.66 -0.61 2.60
CA LEU A 36 7.78 0.27 3.38
C LEU A 36 7.37 -0.33 4.72
N SER A 37 7.03 -1.62 4.72
CA SER A 37 6.67 -2.34 5.94
C SER A 37 7.83 -2.41 6.92
N ASP A 38 9.04 -2.71 6.44
CA ASP A 38 10.23 -2.83 7.26
C ASP A 38 10.66 -1.45 7.81
N ALA A 39 10.56 -0.40 7.01
CA ALA A 39 10.82 0.98 7.44
C ALA A 39 9.85 1.43 8.54
N ALA A 40 8.54 1.15 8.38
CA ALA A 40 7.55 1.45 9.41
C ALA A 40 7.80 0.65 10.70
N GLN A 41 8.21 -0.62 10.57
CA GLN A 41 8.56 -1.45 11.72
C GLN A 41 9.78 -0.91 12.46
N ALA A 42 10.85 -0.56 11.73
CA ALA A 42 12.06 0.00 12.31
C ALA A 42 11.77 1.33 13.05
N LEU A 43 10.96 2.21 12.45
CA LEU A 43 10.50 3.44 13.10
C LEU A 43 9.73 3.15 14.39
N ALA A 44 8.77 2.23 14.36
CA ALA A 44 7.96 1.89 15.51
C ALA A 44 8.78 1.29 16.66
N ASP A 45 9.75 0.43 16.33
CA ASP A 45 10.61 -0.24 17.30
C ASP A 45 11.62 0.73 17.92
N TYR A 46 12.19 1.62 17.11
CA TYR A 46 13.18 2.58 17.57
C TYR A 46 12.57 3.72 18.38
N THR A 47 11.41 4.25 17.93
CA THR A 47 10.77 5.39 18.59
C THR A 47 9.80 4.99 19.68
N HIS A 48 9.41 3.73 19.75
CA HIS A 48 8.33 3.21 20.60
C HIS A 48 6.99 3.92 20.38
N CYS A 49 6.77 4.44 19.18
CA CYS A 49 5.55 5.09 18.75
C CYS A 49 4.78 4.22 17.73
N ALA A 50 3.57 4.64 17.36
CA ALA A 50 2.93 4.15 16.15
C ALA A 50 3.57 4.82 14.94
N ALA A 51 3.81 4.04 13.89
CA ALA A 51 4.38 4.51 12.64
C ALA A 51 3.44 4.17 11.48
N ILE A 52 3.25 5.12 10.59
CA ILE A 52 2.51 4.98 9.34
C ILE A 52 3.50 5.20 8.20
N SER A 53 3.56 4.28 7.27
CA SER A 53 4.22 4.49 5.98
C SER A 53 3.21 4.39 4.85
N SER A 54 3.28 5.31 3.91
CA SER A 54 2.38 5.36 2.76
C SER A 54 3.17 5.80 1.53
N ALA A 55 3.03 5.08 0.44
CA ALA A 55 3.54 5.48 -0.85
C ALA A 55 2.39 5.69 -1.82
N SER A 56 2.30 6.89 -2.37
CA SER A 56 1.38 7.18 -3.46
C SER A 56 1.89 6.51 -4.73
N MET A 57 1.02 5.79 -5.42
CA MET A 57 1.36 5.25 -6.72
C MET A 57 1.50 6.40 -7.73
N PRO A 58 2.58 6.48 -8.52
CA PRO A 58 2.64 7.43 -9.62
C PRO A 58 1.48 7.21 -10.58
N PRO A 59 0.90 8.27 -11.15
CA PRO A 59 -0.23 8.15 -12.08
C PRO A 59 0.12 7.38 -13.37
N GLU A 60 1.39 7.19 -13.66
CA GLU A 60 1.92 6.55 -14.86
C GLU A 60 2.28 5.06 -14.69
N VAL A 61 1.73 4.38 -13.67
CA VAL A 61 1.97 2.94 -13.54
C VAL A 61 1.00 2.16 -14.41
N PHE A 62 1.56 1.28 -15.26
CA PHE A 62 0.83 0.49 -16.25
C PHE A 62 0.87 -0.99 -15.90
N VAL A 63 -0.15 -1.73 -16.35
CA VAL A 63 -0.08 -3.19 -16.36
C VAL A 63 1.00 -3.62 -17.35
N LYS A 64 2.04 -4.26 -16.85
CA LYS A 64 3.10 -4.83 -17.69
C LYS A 64 2.73 -6.21 -18.20
N ARG A 65 2.17 -7.04 -17.32
CA ARG A 65 1.83 -8.42 -17.66
C ARG A 65 0.78 -8.99 -16.69
N ILE A 66 -0.07 -9.85 -17.22
CA ILE A 66 -1.04 -10.64 -16.49
C ILE A 66 -0.74 -12.12 -16.76
N GLU A 67 -0.73 -12.93 -15.71
CA GLU A 67 -0.56 -14.36 -15.79
C GLU A 67 -1.72 -15.09 -15.10
N LEU A 68 -2.18 -16.16 -15.71
CA LEU A 68 -3.14 -17.09 -15.13
C LEU A 68 -2.47 -18.45 -14.95
N ILE A 69 -2.35 -18.89 -13.72
CA ILE A 69 -1.63 -20.11 -13.34
C ILE A 69 -2.65 -21.13 -12.80
N PRO A 70 -2.73 -22.33 -13.37
CA PRO A 70 -3.59 -23.38 -12.85
C PRO A 70 -3.06 -23.88 -11.49
N ALA A 71 -3.91 -23.87 -10.46
CA ALA A 71 -3.56 -24.31 -9.10
C ALA A 71 -4.27 -25.64 -8.72
N ALA A 72 -5.52 -25.83 -9.16
CA ALA A 72 -6.30 -27.05 -8.98
C ALA A 72 -7.39 -27.12 -10.05
N GLU A 73 -8.18 -28.20 -10.06
CA GLU A 73 -9.22 -28.46 -11.09
C GLU A 73 -10.15 -27.26 -11.34
N ARG A 74 -10.52 -26.52 -10.27
CA ARG A 74 -11.39 -25.34 -10.33
C ARG A 74 -10.79 -24.13 -9.62
N THR A 75 -9.47 -24.04 -9.58
CA THR A 75 -8.77 -22.97 -8.88
C THR A 75 -7.62 -22.47 -9.73
N VAL A 76 -7.57 -21.15 -9.89
CA VAL A 76 -6.50 -20.46 -10.61
C VAL A 76 -5.88 -19.39 -9.72
N ILE A 77 -4.62 -19.09 -9.96
CA ILE A 77 -3.94 -17.93 -9.43
C ILE A 77 -3.84 -16.91 -10.54
N ILE A 78 -4.38 -15.71 -10.33
CA ILE A 78 -4.19 -14.56 -11.21
C ILE A 78 -3.05 -13.73 -10.62
N MET A 79 -2.10 -13.37 -11.46
CA MET A 79 -0.99 -12.51 -11.12
C MET A 79 -0.99 -11.30 -12.04
N VAL A 80 -0.89 -10.10 -11.47
CA VAL A 80 -0.72 -8.85 -12.20
C VAL A 80 0.65 -8.28 -11.87
N ILE A 81 1.42 -7.95 -12.90
CA ILE A 81 2.75 -7.36 -12.80
C ILE A 81 2.64 -5.95 -13.37
N ALA A 82 3.02 -4.95 -12.59
CA ALA A 82 3.01 -3.55 -13.01
C ALA A 82 4.40 -3.09 -13.53
N SER A 83 4.41 -1.95 -14.21
CA SER A 83 5.62 -1.38 -14.83
C SER A 83 6.68 -0.96 -13.82
N ASN A 84 6.28 -0.63 -12.61
CA ASN A 84 7.17 -0.30 -11.48
C ASN A 84 7.77 -1.54 -10.79
N GLY A 85 7.48 -2.76 -11.26
CA GLY A 85 7.95 -4.01 -10.69
C GLY A 85 7.07 -4.59 -9.58
N SER A 86 6.03 -3.89 -9.13
CA SER A 86 5.10 -4.45 -8.15
C SER A 86 4.32 -5.63 -8.73
N VAL A 87 4.09 -6.64 -7.89
CA VAL A 87 3.38 -7.87 -8.26
C VAL A 87 2.31 -8.15 -7.22
N LYS A 88 1.07 -8.33 -7.69
CA LYS A 88 -0.03 -8.76 -6.84
C LYS A 88 -0.67 -10.02 -7.43
N SER A 89 -1.12 -10.90 -6.55
CA SER A 89 -1.77 -12.14 -6.97
C SER A 89 -3.00 -12.44 -6.14
N LYS A 90 -3.95 -13.17 -6.75
CA LYS A 90 -5.19 -13.59 -6.10
C LYS A 90 -5.55 -14.99 -6.52
N VAL A 91 -5.94 -15.81 -5.55
CA VAL A 91 -6.50 -17.14 -5.81
C VAL A 91 -7.98 -16.98 -6.12
N CYS A 92 -8.42 -17.50 -7.25
CA CYS A 92 -9.80 -17.47 -7.70
C CYS A 92 -10.34 -18.88 -7.90
N ARG A 93 -11.56 -19.10 -7.39
CA ARG A 93 -12.34 -20.30 -7.76
C ARG A 93 -13.20 -19.99 -8.97
N VAL A 94 -13.25 -20.92 -9.90
CA VAL A 94 -14.01 -20.82 -11.14
C VAL A 94 -15.04 -21.95 -11.25
N SER A 95 -16.09 -21.73 -12.04
CA SER A 95 -17.18 -22.70 -12.24
C SER A 95 -16.84 -23.81 -13.25
N PHE A 96 -15.72 -23.67 -13.95
CA PHE A 96 -15.29 -24.59 -15.02
C PHE A 96 -14.01 -25.34 -14.63
N SER A 97 -13.73 -26.43 -15.35
CA SER A 97 -12.48 -27.19 -15.21
C SER A 97 -11.32 -26.41 -15.81
N VAL A 98 -10.31 -26.16 -15.02
CA VAL A 98 -9.13 -25.37 -15.41
C VAL A 98 -8.18 -26.25 -16.22
N THR A 99 -8.00 -25.91 -17.48
CA THR A 99 -7.00 -26.52 -18.35
C THR A 99 -5.89 -25.56 -18.68
N GLN A 100 -4.74 -26.09 -19.06
CA GLN A 100 -3.60 -25.25 -19.45
C GLN A 100 -3.90 -24.41 -20.71
N GLU A 101 -4.76 -24.94 -21.60
CA GLU A 101 -5.20 -24.22 -22.80
C GLU A 101 -6.07 -23.03 -22.47
N ILE A 102 -7.04 -23.18 -21.56
CA ILE A 102 -7.88 -22.08 -21.09
C ILE A 102 -7.03 -21.00 -20.42
N CYS A 103 -6.08 -21.39 -19.58
CA CYS A 103 -5.17 -20.43 -18.95
C CYS A 103 -4.33 -19.66 -19.98
N ARG A 104 -3.76 -20.33 -20.97
CA ARG A 104 -3.00 -19.67 -22.03
C ARG A 104 -3.85 -18.73 -22.87
N PHE A 105 -5.04 -19.20 -23.27
CA PHE A 105 -5.99 -18.38 -24.03
C PHE A 105 -6.35 -17.11 -23.26
N PHE A 106 -6.78 -17.24 -21.99
CA PHE A 106 -7.15 -16.11 -21.17
C PHE A 106 -5.97 -15.17 -20.92
N THR A 107 -4.79 -15.70 -20.60
CA THR A 107 -3.57 -14.92 -20.42
C THR A 107 -3.25 -14.08 -21.67
N SER A 108 -3.27 -14.70 -22.84
CA SER A 108 -3.05 -14.03 -24.12
C SER A 108 -4.07 -12.91 -24.36
N PHE A 109 -5.34 -13.22 -24.15
CA PHE A 109 -6.44 -12.28 -24.33
C PHE A 109 -6.34 -11.11 -23.33
N ALA A 110 -6.16 -11.40 -22.02
CA ALA A 110 -6.06 -10.36 -20.99
C ALA A 110 -4.88 -9.42 -21.29
N ASN A 111 -3.72 -9.95 -21.65
CA ASN A 111 -2.57 -9.12 -22.02
C ASN A 111 -2.84 -8.29 -23.28
N SER A 112 -3.52 -8.81 -24.29
CA SER A 112 -3.85 -8.05 -25.52
C SER A 112 -4.77 -6.83 -25.25
N ARG A 113 -5.57 -6.88 -24.19
CA ARG A 113 -6.54 -5.83 -23.82
C ARG A 113 -6.09 -4.91 -22.72
N LEU A 114 -5.30 -5.41 -21.77
CA LEU A 114 -4.99 -4.75 -20.51
C LEU A 114 -3.51 -4.34 -20.39
N ALA A 115 -2.58 -5.05 -21.04
CA ALA A 115 -1.17 -4.67 -20.98
C ALA A 115 -0.93 -3.31 -21.64
N GLY A 116 -0.10 -2.49 -21.02
CA GLY A 116 0.18 -1.12 -21.43
C GLY A 116 -0.88 -0.09 -21.00
N ARG A 117 -1.98 -0.51 -20.36
CA ARG A 117 -2.96 0.42 -19.79
C ARG A 117 -2.57 0.85 -18.38
N SER A 118 -2.85 2.11 -18.05
CA SER A 118 -2.71 2.59 -16.68
C SER A 118 -3.60 1.79 -15.73
N LEU A 119 -3.10 1.50 -14.52
CA LEU A 119 -3.89 0.83 -13.48
C LEU A 119 -5.23 1.55 -13.22
N ASN A 120 -5.21 2.88 -13.26
CA ASN A 120 -6.39 3.71 -13.02
C ASN A 120 -7.43 3.66 -14.17
N GLU A 121 -7.02 3.32 -15.38
CA GLU A 121 -7.93 3.14 -16.53
C GLU A 121 -8.69 1.79 -16.48
N ILE A 122 -8.16 0.81 -15.73
CA ILE A 122 -8.78 -0.49 -15.57
C ILE A 122 -9.89 -0.39 -14.52
N SER A 123 -11.04 0.13 -14.95
CA SER A 123 -12.24 0.26 -14.12
C SER A 123 -13.14 -0.97 -14.21
N ALA A 124 -14.09 -1.09 -13.28
CA ALA A 124 -15.11 -2.14 -13.33
C ALA A 124 -15.94 -2.06 -14.63
N ALA A 125 -16.25 -0.85 -15.09
CA ALA A 125 -16.98 -0.66 -16.34
C ALA A 125 -16.17 -1.15 -17.55
N TYR A 126 -14.87 -0.86 -17.57
CA TYR A 126 -13.98 -1.31 -18.62
C TYR A 126 -13.84 -2.84 -18.62
N THR A 127 -13.58 -3.46 -17.49
CA THR A 127 -13.46 -4.93 -17.40
C THR A 127 -14.74 -5.65 -17.76
N ASN A 128 -15.91 -5.10 -17.40
CA ASN A 128 -17.19 -5.63 -17.82
C ASN A 128 -17.38 -5.52 -19.35
N SER A 129 -17.00 -4.39 -19.97
CA SER A 129 -17.07 -4.24 -21.43
C SER A 129 -16.19 -5.26 -22.16
N VAL A 130 -15.02 -5.56 -21.59
CA VAL A 130 -14.12 -6.60 -22.08
C VAL A 130 -14.76 -7.98 -21.92
N ALA A 131 -15.44 -8.27 -20.81
CA ALA A 131 -16.13 -9.54 -20.58
C ALA A 131 -17.24 -9.77 -21.60
N TYR A 132 -18.04 -8.75 -21.90
CA TYR A 132 -19.12 -8.86 -22.91
C TYR A 132 -18.60 -9.25 -24.31
N SER A 133 -17.35 -8.97 -24.63
CA SER A 133 -16.77 -9.36 -25.93
C SER A 133 -16.62 -10.88 -26.12
N PHE A 134 -16.80 -11.67 -25.06
CA PHE A 134 -16.74 -13.12 -25.10
C PHE A 134 -18.06 -13.82 -25.48
N GLY A 135 -19.16 -13.07 -25.63
CA GLY A 135 -20.48 -13.64 -25.95
C GLY A 135 -20.92 -14.68 -24.90
N ASP A 136 -21.15 -15.93 -25.33
CA ASP A 136 -21.64 -17.02 -24.47
C ASP A 136 -20.69 -17.37 -23.31
N TYR A 137 -19.42 -16.99 -23.39
CA TYR A 137 -18.41 -17.22 -22.34
C TYR A 137 -18.24 -16.05 -21.38
N THR A 138 -19.07 -15.00 -21.49
CA THR A 138 -19.02 -13.81 -20.65
C THR A 138 -18.99 -14.15 -19.17
N GLU A 139 -19.90 -15.01 -18.71
CA GLU A 139 -20.01 -15.38 -17.30
C GLU A 139 -18.77 -16.07 -16.76
N VAL A 140 -18.14 -16.91 -17.59
CA VAL A 140 -16.92 -17.65 -17.28
C VAL A 140 -15.75 -16.70 -17.01
N PHE A 141 -15.58 -15.66 -17.82
CA PHE A 141 -14.45 -14.75 -17.73
C PHE A 141 -14.71 -13.52 -16.85
N THR A 142 -15.97 -13.22 -16.54
CA THR A 142 -16.31 -12.08 -15.66
C THR A 142 -15.62 -12.21 -14.29
N THR A 143 -15.61 -13.40 -13.70
CA THR A 143 -14.95 -13.66 -12.41
C THR A 143 -13.46 -13.34 -12.48
N LEU A 144 -12.77 -13.76 -13.55
CA LEU A 144 -11.33 -13.54 -13.71
C LEU A 144 -11.02 -12.06 -13.98
N LEU A 145 -11.80 -11.39 -14.83
CA LEU A 145 -11.64 -9.96 -15.12
C LEU A 145 -11.95 -9.09 -13.91
N SER A 146 -12.96 -9.47 -13.11
CA SER A 146 -13.26 -8.79 -11.83
C SER A 146 -12.10 -8.93 -10.83
N ALA A 147 -11.46 -10.09 -10.78
CA ALA A 147 -10.29 -10.28 -9.94
C ALA A 147 -9.09 -9.44 -10.42
N ILE A 148 -8.87 -9.34 -11.75
CA ILE A 148 -7.84 -8.45 -12.31
C ILE A 148 -8.13 -6.99 -11.93
N TYR A 149 -9.38 -6.53 -12.09
CA TYR A 149 -9.80 -5.20 -11.67
C TYR A 149 -9.50 -4.95 -10.18
N SER A 150 -9.87 -5.90 -9.31
CA SER A 150 -9.59 -5.81 -7.86
C SER A 150 -8.10 -5.66 -7.57
N LEU A 151 -7.24 -6.45 -8.24
CA LEU A 151 -5.79 -6.36 -8.10
C LEU A 151 -5.24 -5.03 -8.63
N CYS A 152 -5.69 -4.56 -9.79
CA CYS A 152 -5.27 -3.28 -10.35
C CYS A 152 -5.68 -2.12 -9.44
N LYS A 153 -6.89 -2.15 -8.87
CA LYS A 153 -7.36 -1.16 -7.91
C LYS A 153 -6.51 -1.17 -6.64
N GLU A 154 -6.26 -2.34 -6.05
CA GLU A 154 -5.42 -2.48 -4.87
C GLU A 154 -4.00 -1.95 -5.11
N MET A 155 -3.43 -2.22 -6.30
CA MET A 155 -2.13 -1.66 -6.69
C MET A 155 -2.20 -0.15 -6.90
N GLY A 156 -3.25 0.36 -7.54
CA GLY A 156 -3.46 1.80 -7.83
C GLY A 156 -3.72 2.65 -6.59
N ASP A 157 -4.32 2.08 -5.55
CA ASP A 157 -4.58 2.77 -4.28
C ASP A 157 -3.30 3.11 -3.49
N GLY A 158 -2.12 2.72 -4.01
CA GLY A 158 -0.83 2.91 -3.34
C GLY A 158 -0.62 1.96 -2.17
N GLN A 159 0.57 2.05 -1.63
CA GLN A 159 0.99 1.21 -0.51
C GLN A 159 0.72 1.91 0.82
N PHE A 160 0.33 1.15 1.80
CA PHE A 160 0.04 1.64 3.14
C PHE A 160 0.41 0.56 4.16
N CYS A 161 1.09 0.99 5.21
CA CYS A 161 1.45 0.11 6.32
C CYS A 161 1.43 0.87 7.64
N THR A 162 0.84 0.26 8.67
CA THR A 162 0.85 0.76 10.03
C THR A 162 1.56 -0.24 10.94
N LYS A 163 2.46 0.24 11.78
CA LYS A 163 3.22 -0.57 12.74
C LYS A 163 3.23 0.08 14.12
N GLY A 164 3.48 -0.73 15.15
CA GLY A 164 3.64 -0.24 16.52
C GLY A 164 2.39 0.39 17.13
N VAL A 165 1.19 0.09 16.63
CA VAL A 165 -0.07 0.65 17.17
C VAL A 165 -0.23 0.34 18.66
N THR A 166 0.21 -0.85 19.10
CA THR A 166 0.19 -1.26 20.51
C THR A 166 1.11 -0.42 21.40
N ASN A 167 2.09 0.28 20.83
CA ASN A 167 2.96 1.17 21.61
C ASN A 167 2.16 2.33 22.20
N LEU A 168 1.08 2.77 21.54
CA LEU A 168 0.20 3.84 22.03
C LEU A 168 -0.43 3.52 23.37
N LEU A 169 -0.64 2.23 23.67
CA LEU A 169 -1.21 1.77 24.94
C LEU A 169 -0.28 1.97 26.16
N ARG A 170 0.99 2.30 25.92
CA ARG A 170 1.99 2.56 26.97
C ARG A 170 1.92 3.99 27.51
N TYR A 171 1.25 4.90 26.79
CA TYR A 171 1.17 6.30 27.13
C TYR A 171 -0.14 6.60 27.84
N ASP A 172 -0.05 7.05 29.10
CA ASP A 172 -1.23 7.36 29.93
C ASP A 172 -2.10 8.45 29.32
N GLU A 173 -1.48 9.42 28.65
CA GLU A 173 -2.14 10.53 27.96
C GLU A 173 -3.02 10.09 26.79
N MET A 174 -2.79 8.87 26.29
CA MET A 174 -3.52 8.33 25.14
C MET A 174 -4.65 7.37 25.56
N LYS A 175 -4.81 7.08 26.85
CA LYS A 175 -5.77 6.08 27.35
C LYS A 175 -7.21 6.34 26.91
N ASP A 176 -7.63 7.59 26.94
CA ASP A 176 -9.01 7.97 26.64
C ASP A 176 -9.35 7.80 25.14
N PHE A 177 -8.35 7.89 24.28
CA PHE A 177 -8.48 7.82 22.81
C PHE A 177 -7.82 6.60 22.19
N SER A 178 -7.21 5.74 22.99
CA SER A 178 -6.39 4.63 22.47
C SER A 178 -7.21 3.67 21.60
N ARG A 179 -8.48 3.42 21.95
CA ARG A 179 -9.37 2.54 21.19
C ARG A 179 -9.73 3.13 19.83
N GLU A 180 -10.11 4.41 19.80
CA GLU A 180 -10.45 5.14 18.60
C GLU A 180 -9.23 5.23 17.68
N LEU A 181 -8.05 5.54 18.21
CA LEU A 181 -6.80 5.60 17.45
C LEU A 181 -6.40 4.24 16.87
N VAL A 182 -6.57 3.15 17.62
CA VAL A 182 -6.30 1.80 17.09
C VAL A 182 -7.20 1.53 15.88
N VAL A 183 -8.50 1.84 15.97
CA VAL A 183 -9.44 1.66 14.86
C VAL A 183 -9.09 2.55 13.68
N MET A 184 -8.77 3.83 13.92
CA MET A 184 -8.39 4.78 12.85
C MET A 184 -7.11 4.35 12.14
N LEU A 185 -6.13 3.82 12.89
CA LEU A 185 -4.85 3.38 12.33
C LEU A 185 -4.94 2.03 11.59
N ASP A 186 -5.96 1.23 11.86
CA ASP A 186 -6.24 -0.02 11.15
C ASP A 186 -6.95 0.26 9.80
N GLU A 187 -7.71 1.34 9.71
CA GLU A 187 -8.40 1.74 8.48
C GLU A 187 -7.53 2.67 7.64
N LYS A 188 -7.15 2.22 6.43
CA LYS A 188 -6.24 2.95 5.52
C LYS A 188 -6.62 4.41 5.29
N GLN A 189 -7.89 4.70 4.99
CA GLN A 189 -8.33 6.06 4.67
C GLN A 189 -8.25 6.98 5.89
N SER A 190 -8.68 6.48 7.05
CA SER A 190 -8.61 7.20 8.31
C SER A 190 -7.17 7.47 8.73
N ALA A 191 -6.29 6.47 8.61
CA ALA A 191 -4.88 6.62 8.96
C ALA A 191 -4.13 7.58 8.02
N ILE A 192 -4.40 7.55 6.71
CA ILE A 192 -3.85 8.51 5.76
C ILE A 192 -4.33 9.93 6.09
N GLY A 193 -5.57 10.10 6.54
CA GLY A 193 -6.13 11.38 6.99
C GLY A 193 -5.41 11.99 8.20
N LEU A 194 -4.65 11.20 8.96
CA LEU A 194 -3.82 11.70 10.06
C LEU A 194 -2.49 12.30 9.59
N ILE A 195 -2.07 12.01 8.35
CA ILE A 195 -0.85 12.56 7.78
C ILE A 195 -1.12 14.03 7.41
N PRO A 196 -0.27 14.97 7.87
CA PRO A 196 -0.47 16.37 7.57
C PRO A 196 -0.45 16.67 6.07
N ASP A 197 -1.40 17.50 5.61
CA ASP A 197 -1.45 17.95 4.22
C ASP A 197 -0.33 18.94 3.87
N GLY A 198 -0.04 19.05 2.58
CA GLY A 198 0.83 20.05 1.99
C GLY A 198 2.14 19.48 1.43
N ASN A 199 2.93 20.38 0.83
CA ASN A 199 4.26 20.04 0.33
C ASN A 199 5.29 20.39 1.44
N PHE A 200 5.92 19.36 2.00
CA PHE A 200 6.92 19.49 3.06
C PHE A 200 7.92 18.33 2.96
N ASP A 201 9.14 18.57 3.39
CA ASP A 201 10.11 17.48 3.57
C ASP A 201 10.00 16.89 4.98
N LEU A 202 9.88 17.77 6.00
CA LEU A 202 9.61 17.42 7.38
C LEU A 202 8.51 18.34 7.94
N LYS A 203 7.51 17.75 8.60
CA LYS A 203 6.46 18.49 9.31
C LYS A 203 6.22 17.89 10.68
N VAL A 204 6.17 18.74 11.69
CA VAL A 204 5.83 18.37 13.06
C VAL A 204 4.58 19.14 13.47
N THR A 205 3.54 18.43 13.90
CA THR A 205 2.32 19.02 14.45
C THR A 205 2.09 18.51 15.86
N VAL A 206 1.64 19.37 16.77
CA VAL A 206 1.51 19.07 18.20
C VAL A 206 0.13 19.48 18.71
N GLY A 207 -0.51 18.57 19.39
CA GLY A 207 -1.75 18.82 20.08
C GLY A 207 -2.86 19.29 19.13
N LYS A 208 -3.39 20.50 19.36
CA LYS A 208 -4.46 21.09 18.56
C LYS A 208 -4.09 21.44 17.12
N GLU A 209 -2.82 21.34 16.74
CA GLU A 209 -2.37 21.50 15.35
C GLU A 209 -2.69 20.25 14.52
N ASN A 210 -2.94 19.12 15.19
CA ASN A 210 -3.46 17.92 14.54
C ASN A 210 -4.94 18.15 14.22
N ASN A 211 -5.35 17.84 13.00
CA ASN A 211 -6.74 17.99 12.55
C ASN A 211 -7.68 16.90 13.09
N SER A 212 -7.33 16.31 14.23
CA SER A 212 -8.07 15.19 14.86
C SER A 212 -8.11 15.40 16.37
N MET A 213 -9.28 15.21 16.98
CA MET A 213 -9.45 15.30 18.44
C MET A 213 -8.68 14.18 19.15
N GLU A 214 -8.59 13.02 18.55
CA GLU A 214 -7.92 11.84 19.06
C GLU A 214 -6.40 12.06 19.19
N LEU A 215 -5.86 12.96 18.39
CA LEU A 215 -4.44 13.36 18.43
C LEU A 215 -4.19 14.65 19.21
N SER A 216 -5.18 15.17 19.94
CA SER A 216 -5.04 16.42 20.71
C SER A 216 -3.97 16.37 21.81
N ASN A 217 -3.62 15.18 22.28
CA ASN A 217 -2.57 14.93 23.27
C ASN A 217 -1.30 14.31 22.67
N ALA A 218 -1.20 14.27 21.33
CA ALA A 218 -0.09 13.66 20.62
C ALA A 218 0.68 14.66 19.77
N ALA A 219 1.88 14.26 19.36
CA ALA A 219 2.61 14.88 18.28
C ALA A 219 2.66 13.93 17.08
N VAL A 220 2.54 14.50 15.88
CA VAL A 220 2.74 13.77 14.62
C VAL A 220 3.98 14.34 13.94
N VAL A 221 4.91 13.45 13.62
CA VAL A 221 6.09 13.77 12.82
C VAL A 221 5.92 13.10 11.47
N ALA A 222 5.87 13.89 10.42
CA ALA A 222 5.70 13.41 9.05
C ALA A 222 6.90 13.82 8.19
N VAL A 223 7.41 12.89 7.41
CA VAL A 223 8.53 13.08 6.48
C VAL A 223 8.12 12.60 5.11
N LYS A 224 8.46 13.33 4.07
CA LYS A 224 8.29 12.92 2.67
C LYS A 224 9.65 12.71 2.03
N TYR A 225 9.86 11.54 1.46
CA TYR A 225 11.10 11.21 0.78
C TYR A 225 10.84 10.47 -0.53
N PRO A 226 11.71 10.60 -1.54
CA PRO A 226 11.56 9.88 -2.79
C PRO A 226 11.99 8.42 -2.63
N ILE A 227 11.16 7.47 -3.09
CA ILE A 227 11.57 6.08 -3.31
C ILE A 227 11.57 5.82 -4.81
N GLY A 228 12.73 5.71 -5.43
CA GLY A 228 12.83 5.58 -6.87
C GLY A 228 12.16 6.74 -7.60
N HIS A 229 11.10 6.47 -8.35
CA HIS A 229 10.29 7.48 -9.04
C HIS A 229 9.04 7.91 -8.25
N SER A 230 8.80 7.36 -7.07
CA SER A 230 7.65 7.67 -6.22
C SER A 230 8.06 8.52 -5.02
N ARG A 231 7.12 9.31 -4.47
CA ARG A 231 7.29 9.98 -3.16
C ARG A 231 6.51 9.22 -2.09
N CYS A 232 7.12 8.99 -0.99
CA CYS A 232 6.51 8.45 0.24
C CYS A 232 6.32 9.55 1.27
#